data_368f8cb5029f328d7c05ed83c0efdd55
#
_entry.id   368f8cb5029f328d7c05ed83c0efdd55
#
_cell.length_a   1.000
_cell.length_b   1.000
_cell.length_c   1.000
_cell.angle_alpha   90.00
_cell.angle_beta   90.00
_cell.angle_gamma   90.00
#
_symmetry.space_group_name_H-M   'P 1'
#
loop_
_entity.id
_entity.type
_entity.pdbx_description
1 polymer ?
#
loop_
_entity_poly.entity_id
_entity_poly.type
_entity_poly.pdbx_seq_one_letter_code
_entity_poly.pdbx_strand_id
1 'polypeptide(L)'
;MNLRQLRYVVATADHGTMTSAAQALYVAQPALSRAVRELERELGLELFARSGRGVVLTPVGEQVVRQARAALDAVDAIEGLAVTRADGRGAELRIAVTASLEPELTGGLIPRFARNQPAVRVRVVRCADRDQIAAVLRGGRADLALTDLPVPGDMTAHPFEQREVVLISPPALKVREPVPPAALDGMRLVLPARGSARRAEIDTMLRRIGARPVVAVESDERGAWLGWVRAGRGSLLWYRNQIDDTEGVTVRSFMPPLTRMIGLVHAHRRLPPAARDFLTFAKQAPSRDDHAR
;
A
#
# COMPACT_ATOMS: atom_id res chain seq x y z
N MET A 1 15.76 24.30 -17.41
CA MET A 1 15.03 23.18 -16.74
C MET A 1 14.50 22.20 -17.77
N ASN A 2 14.69 20.86 -17.57
CA ASN A 2 14.19 19.81 -18.45
C ASN A 2 13.71 18.57 -17.64
N LEU A 3 12.96 17.66 -18.29
CA LEU A 3 12.37 16.49 -17.64
C LEU A 3 13.40 15.55 -17.01
N ARG A 4 14.59 15.44 -17.62
CA ARG A 4 15.68 14.60 -17.06
C ARG A 4 16.19 15.16 -15.73
N GLN A 5 16.32 16.47 -15.61
CA GLN A 5 16.68 17.12 -14.35
C GLN A 5 15.60 16.93 -13.29
N LEU A 6 14.32 17.02 -13.64
CA LEU A 6 13.22 16.75 -12.72
C LEU A 6 13.23 15.29 -12.24
N ARG A 7 13.46 14.31 -13.13
CA ARG A 7 13.62 12.89 -12.75
C ARG A 7 14.79 12.68 -11.79
N TYR A 8 15.90 13.36 -11.98
CA TYR A 8 17.08 13.25 -11.12
C TYR A 8 16.83 13.82 -9.72
N VAL A 9 16.15 14.97 -9.63
CA VAL A 9 15.77 15.57 -8.35
C VAL A 9 14.79 14.68 -7.59
N VAL A 10 13.75 14.16 -8.25
CA VAL A 10 12.80 13.24 -7.63
C VAL A 10 13.48 11.97 -7.15
N ALA A 11 14.31 11.32 -7.97
CA ALA A 11 15.05 10.14 -7.56
C ALA A 11 16.00 10.40 -6.39
N THR A 12 16.67 11.57 -6.36
CA THR A 12 17.54 11.94 -5.24
C THR A 12 16.75 12.09 -3.93
N ALA A 13 15.55 12.66 -4.00
CA ALA A 13 14.64 12.77 -2.85
C ALA A 13 14.16 11.40 -2.35
N ASP A 14 13.85 10.48 -3.28
CA ASP A 14 13.34 9.16 -2.95
C ASP A 14 14.41 8.23 -2.34
N HIS A 15 15.67 8.38 -2.76
CA HIS A 15 16.76 7.48 -2.35
C HIS A 15 17.70 8.07 -1.29
N GLY A 16 17.55 9.34 -0.92
CA GLY A 16 18.30 10.00 0.15
C GLY A 16 19.81 10.21 -0.12
N THR A 17 20.35 9.66 -1.23
CA THR A 17 21.74 9.89 -1.67
C THR A 17 21.83 10.01 -3.19
N MET A 18 22.77 10.84 -3.67
CA MET A 18 23.07 10.97 -5.11
C MET A 18 23.54 9.65 -5.74
N THR A 19 24.23 8.82 -4.95
CA THR A 19 24.74 7.52 -5.43
C THR A 19 23.61 6.51 -5.62
N SER A 20 22.73 6.34 -4.63
CA SER A 20 21.59 5.42 -4.73
C SER A 20 20.60 5.86 -5.82
N ALA A 21 20.37 7.18 -5.96
CA ALA A 21 19.53 7.72 -7.02
C ALA A 21 20.13 7.43 -8.42
N ALA A 22 21.45 7.60 -8.58
CA ALA A 22 22.12 7.30 -9.85
C ALA A 22 22.06 5.81 -10.20
N GLN A 23 22.24 4.94 -9.22
CA GLN A 23 22.08 3.48 -9.39
C GLN A 23 20.66 3.14 -9.81
N ALA A 24 19.63 3.68 -9.15
CA ALA A 24 18.22 3.45 -9.46
C ALA A 24 17.84 3.90 -10.88
N LEU A 25 18.51 4.93 -11.40
CA LEU A 25 18.28 5.45 -12.75
C LEU A 25 19.26 4.90 -13.80
N TYR A 26 20.17 4.00 -13.43
CA TYR A 26 21.21 3.44 -14.31
C TYR A 26 22.06 4.51 -15.00
N VAL A 27 22.45 5.55 -14.26
CA VAL A 27 23.28 6.65 -14.76
C VAL A 27 24.54 6.84 -13.91
N ALA A 28 25.54 7.53 -14.44
CA ALA A 28 26.75 7.88 -13.70
C ALA A 28 26.42 8.94 -12.62
N GLN A 29 26.82 8.69 -11.38
CA GLN A 29 26.59 9.62 -10.25
C GLN A 29 27.09 11.06 -10.53
N PRO A 30 28.27 11.30 -11.16
CA PRO A 30 28.71 12.66 -11.49
C PRO A 30 27.75 13.39 -12.44
N ALA A 31 27.13 12.67 -13.38
CA ALA A 31 26.16 13.25 -14.32
C ALA A 31 24.88 13.68 -13.60
N LEU A 32 24.36 12.82 -12.70
CA LEU A 32 23.20 13.14 -11.87
C LEU A 32 23.48 14.34 -10.97
N SER A 33 24.57 14.33 -10.24
CA SER A 33 24.97 15.44 -9.34
C SER A 33 25.14 16.77 -10.08
N ARG A 34 25.69 16.74 -11.31
CA ARG A 34 25.84 17.94 -12.13
C ARG A 34 24.49 18.48 -12.54
N ALA A 35 23.60 17.61 -13.02
CA ALA A 35 22.27 18.02 -13.49
C ALA A 35 21.40 18.59 -12.36
N VAL A 36 21.48 18.03 -11.14
CA VAL A 36 20.80 18.58 -9.96
C VAL A 36 21.33 19.96 -9.62
N ARG A 37 22.67 20.15 -9.55
CA ARG A 37 23.26 21.46 -9.28
C ARG A 37 22.98 22.50 -10.37
N GLU A 38 22.91 22.10 -11.63
CA GLU A 38 22.49 22.96 -12.73
C GLU A 38 21.06 23.46 -12.55
N LEU A 39 20.14 22.57 -12.14
CA LEU A 39 18.77 22.93 -11.86
C LEU A 39 18.67 23.87 -10.65
N GLU A 40 19.37 23.60 -9.56
CA GLU A 40 19.43 24.49 -8.38
C GLU A 40 19.92 25.88 -8.74
N ARG A 41 20.98 25.96 -9.57
CA ARG A 41 21.51 27.25 -10.06
C ARG A 41 20.52 27.98 -10.98
N GLU A 42 19.84 27.26 -11.87
CA GLU A 42 18.85 27.84 -12.77
C GLU A 42 17.64 28.40 -12.01
N LEU A 43 17.20 27.70 -10.96
CA LEU A 43 16.09 28.14 -10.12
C LEU A 43 16.50 29.18 -9.06
N GLY A 44 17.79 29.32 -8.77
CA GLY A 44 18.29 30.14 -7.66
C GLY A 44 17.92 29.58 -6.29
N LEU A 45 17.70 28.26 -6.17
CA LEU A 45 17.20 27.59 -4.98
C LEU A 45 18.10 26.41 -4.60
N GLU A 46 18.37 26.23 -3.30
CA GLU A 46 18.95 25.00 -2.78
C GLU A 46 17.84 24.00 -2.48
N LEU A 47 17.81 22.91 -3.24
CA LEU A 47 16.79 21.86 -3.09
C LEU A 47 17.19 20.82 -2.03
N PHE A 48 18.51 20.59 -1.88
CA PHE A 48 19.05 19.59 -0.97
C PHE A 48 20.07 20.20 -0.02
N ALA A 49 19.95 19.87 1.26
CA ALA A 49 20.98 20.11 2.29
C ALA A 49 21.74 18.80 2.56
N ARG A 50 23.02 18.92 2.93
CA ARG A 50 23.82 17.76 3.37
C ARG A 50 23.38 17.30 4.75
N SER A 51 23.20 15.98 4.90
CA SER A 51 22.88 15.35 6.17
C SER A 51 23.69 14.07 6.36
N GLY A 52 24.74 14.13 7.15
CA GLY A 52 25.64 13.00 7.37
C GLY A 52 26.24 12.47 6.06
N ARG A 53 25.93 11.20 5.71
CA ARG A 53 26.37 10.55 4.46
C ARG A 53 25.41 10.74 3.28
N GLY A 54 24.33 11.51 3.45
CA GLY A 54 23.28 11.67 2.43
C GLY A 54 22.89 13.13 2.22
N VAL A 55 21.72 13.28 1.61
CA VAL A 55 21.08 14.57 1.39
C VAL A 55 19.62 14.51 1.89
N VAL A 56 19.14 15.65 2.40
CA VAL A 56 17.74 15.85 2.80
C VAL A 56 17.18 17.03 2.03
N LEU A 57 15.87 17.00 1.77
CA LEU A 57 15.22 18.13 1.12
C LEU A 57 15.19 19.36 2.04
N THR A 58 15.41 20.53 1.45
CA THR A 58 15.06 21.80 2.10
C THR A 58 13.54 22.01 2.04
N PRO A 59 12.95 22.91 2.83
CA PRO A 59 11.52 23.21 2.74
C PRO A 59 11.05 23.65 1.33
N VAL A 60 11.91 24.40 0.61
CA VAL A 60 11.65 24.76 -0.78
C VAL A 60 11.89 23.58 -1.72
N GLY A 61 12.87 22.73 -1.43
CA GLY A 61 13.12 21.48 -2.16
C GLY A 61 11.93 20.54 -2.14
N GLU A 62 11.24 20.41 -1.00
CA GLU A 62 10.01 19.64 -0.91
C GLU A 62 8.91 20.18 -1.84
N GLN A 63 8.78 21.50 -1.93
CA GLN A 63 7.82 22.12 -2.84
C GLN A 63 8.17 21.85 -4.30
N VAL A 64 9.45 22.03 -4.66
CA VAL A 64 9.93 21.77 -6.03
C VAL A 64 9.76 20.28 -6.40
N VAL A 65 10.09 19.36 -5.50
CA VAL A 65 9.90 17.92 -5.73
C VAL A 65 8.42 17.57 -5.95
N ARG A 66 7.50 18.14 -5.18
CA ARG A 66 6.06 17.95 -5.41
C ARG A 66 5.64 18.40 -6.82
N GLN A 67 6.08 19.58 -7.26
CA GLN A 67 5.77 20.09 -8.60
C GLN A 67 6.46 19.29 -9.70
N ALA A 68 7.71 18.87 -9.47
CA ALA A 68 8.45 18.02 -10.39
C ALA A 68 7.76 16.67 -10.61
N ARG A 69 7.24 16.05 -9.56
CA ARG A 69 6.42 14.83 -9.67
C ARG A 69 5.17 15.08 -10.51
N ALA A 70 4.41 16.12 -10.23
CA ALA A 70 3.21 16.47 -10.99
C ALA A 70 3.51 16.72 -12.49
N ALA A 71 4.63 17.38 -12.80
CA ALA A 71 5.06 17.61 -14.19
C ALA A 71 5.44 16.29 -14.90
N LEU A 72 6.18 15.41 -14.23
CA LEU A 72 6.54 14.10 -14.77
C LEU A 72 5.29 13.21 -14.98
N ASP A 73 4.33 13.25 -14.07
CA ASP A 73 3.05 12.55 -14.20
C ASP A 73 2.25 13.03 -15.43
N ALA A 74 2.26 14.34 -15.69
CA ALA A 74 1.59 14.89 -16.86
C ALA A 74 2.25 14.39 -18.16
N VAL A 75 3.58 14.29 -18.19
CA VAL A 75 4.32 13.72 -19.34
C VAL A 75 4.02 12.24 -19.52
N ASP A 76 4.07 11.45 -18.45
CA ASP A 76 3.75 10.02 -18.48
C ASP A 76 2.29 9.79 -18.93
N ALA A 77 1.37 10.68 -18.56
CA ALA A 77 -0.01 10.66 -19.05
C ALA A 77 -0.11 10.91 -20.57
N ILE A 78 0.70 11.84 -21.12
CA ILE A 78 0.77 12.09 -22.56
C ILE A 78 1.37 10.90 -23.30
N GLU A 79 2.48 10.34 -22.78
CA GLU A 79 3.11 9.14 -23.34
C GLU A 79 2.14 7.94 -23.31
N GLY A 80 1.37 7.78 -22.23
CA GLY A 80 0.31 6.78 -22.11
C GLY A 80 -0.78 6.92 -23.19
N LEU A 81 -1.16 8.15 -23.55
CA LEU A 81 -2.10 8.40 -24.66
C LEU A 81 -1.51 8.01 -26.02
N ALA A 82 -0.21 8.21 -26.22
CA ALA A 82 0.49 7.84 -27.46
C ALA A 82 0.59 6.32 -27.61
N VAL A 83 0.92 5.59 -26.54
CA VAL A 83 1.00 4.12 -26.50
C VAL A 83 -0.38 3.48 -26.78
N THR A 84 -1.45 4.04 -26.24
CA THR A 84 -2.83 3.53 -26.46
C THR A 84 -3.27 3.65 -27.91
N ARG A 85 -2.71 4.61 -28.67
CA ARG A 85 -3.01 4.82 -30.11
C ARG A 85 -2.12 4.02 -31.06
N ALA A 86 -0.86 3.78 -30.69
CA ALA A 86 0.13 3.23 -31.63
C ALA A 86 0.10 1.68 -31.72
N ASP A 87 -0.28 0.97 -30.66
CA ASP A 87 -0.07 -0.48 -30.59
C ASP A 87 -1.35 -1.33 -30.77
N GLY A 88 -2.54 -0.73 -30.95
CA GLY A 88 -3.79 -1.51 -30.98
C GLY A 88 -4.00 -2.35 -29.70
N ARG A 89 -3.16 -2.16 -28.69
CA ARG A 89 -3.26 -2.83 -27.39
C ARG A 89 -4.38 -2.17 -26.61
N GLY A 90 -5.30 -2.98 -26.10
CA GLY A 90 -6.42 -2.59 -25.27
C GLY A 90 -6.01 -1.69 -24.11
N ALA A 91 -6.97 -0.94 -23.56
CA ALA A 91 -6.74 -0.05 -22.43
C ALA A 91 -6.00 -0.76 -21.28
N GLU A 92 -5.01 -0.09 -20.66
CA GLU A 92 -4.31 -0.61 -19.48
C GLU A 92 -4.94 -0.04 -18.20
N LEU A 93 -5.11 -0.88 -17.20
CA LEU A 93 -5.52 -0.54 -15.84
C LEU A 93 -4.42 -0.93 -14.86
N ARG A 94 -3.85 0.04 -14.14
CA ARG A 94 -2.80 -0.17 -13.15
C ARG A 94 -3.37 -0.01 -11.75
N ILE A 95 -3.30 -1.08 -10.93
CA ILE A 95 -3.85 -1.08 -9.58
C ILE A 95 -2.73 -1.35 -8.58
N ALA A 96 -2.50 -0.40 -7.67
CA ALA A 96 -1.57 -0.57 -6.55
C ALA A 96 -2.24 -1.33 -5.40
N VAL A 97 -1.46 -2.16 -4.70
CA VAL A 97 -1.95 -2.94 -3.57
C VAL A 97 -0.81 -3.34 -2.64
N THR A 98 -1.09 -3.42 -1.34
CA THR A 98 -0.16 -4.04 -0.38
C THR A 98 -0.31 -5.57 -0.40
N ALA A 99 0.73 -6.29 0.03
CA ALA A 99 0.72 -7.76 0.07
C ALA A 99 -0.44 -8.35 0.89
N SER A 100 -0.92 -7.61 1.91
CA SER A 100 -2.04 -8.05 2.75
C SER A 100 -3.39 -8.03 2.03
N LEU A 101 -3.56 -7.20 1.01
CA LEU A 101 -4.81 -7.03 0.24
C LEU A 101 -4.71 -7.59 -1.19
N GLU A 102 -3.53 -8.06 -1.60
CA GLU A 102 -3.32 -8.60 -2.95
C GLU A 102 -4.23 -9.80 -3.28
N PRO A 103 -4.47 -10.77 -2.36
CA PRO A 103 -5.34 -11.92 -2.65
C PRO A 103 -6.77 -11.53 -3.04
N GLU A 104 -7.32 -10.48 -2.44
CA GLU A 104 -8.67 -9.98 -2.77
C GLU A 104 -8.73 -9.39 -4.15
N LEU A 105 -7.68 -8.66 -4.50
CA LEU A 105 -7.58 -8.04 -5.81
C LEU A 105 -7.39 -9.10 -6.90
N THR A 106 -6.40 -10.00 -6.72
CA THR A 106 -5.99 -10.98 -7.74
C THR A 106 -6.88 -12.21 -7.79
N GLY A 107 -7.41 -12.67 -6.64
CA GLY A 107 -8.32 -13.82 -6.57
C GLY A 107 -9.81 -13.47 -6.73
N GLY A 108 -10.18 -12.21 -6.59
CA GLY A 108 -11.57 -11.76 -6.59
C GLY A 108 -11.91 -10.74 -7.67
N LEU A 109 -11.51 -9.49 -7.48
CA LEU A 109 -11.94 -8.37 -8.30
C LEU A 109 -11.41 -8.43 -9.74
N ILE A 110 -10.11 -8.67 -9.93
CA ILE A 110 -9.49 -8.68 -11.27
C ILE A 110 -10.06 -9.79 -12.16
N PRO A 111 -10.14 -11.05 -11.75
CA PRO A 111 -10.68 -12.11 -12.61
C PRO A 111 -12.14 -11.86 -13.04
N ARG A 112 -12.95 -11.28 -12.15
CA ARG A 112 -14.35 -10.93 -12.46
C ARG A 112 -14.42 -9.75 -13.43
N PHE A 113 -13.61 -8.71 -13.23
CA PHE A 113 -13.54 -7.57 -14.13
C PHE A 113 -13.03 -7.98 -15.52
N ALA A 114 -11.98 -8.80 -15.60
CA ALA A 114 -11.40 -9.26 -16.85
C ALA A 114 -12.39 -10.06 -17.72
N ARG A 115 -13.33 -10.80 -17.10
CA ARG A 115 -14.43 -11.46 -17.84
C ARG A 115 -15.37 -10.46 -18.52
N ASN A 116 -15.63 -9.32 -17.88
CA ASN A 116 -16.52 -8.29 -18.41
C ASN A 116 -15.81 -7.33 -19.38
N GLN A 117 -14.49 -7.19 -19.25
CA GLN A 117 -13.66 -6.26 -20.02
C GLN A 117 -12.37 -6.95 -20.52
N PRO A 118 -12.50 -7.96 -21.41
CA PRO A 118 -11.36 -8.79 -21.85
C PRO A 118 -10.29 -8.01 -22.64
N ALA A 119 -10.65 -6.84 -23.19
CA ALA A 119 -9.73 -5.96 -23.89
C ALA A 119 -8.86 -5.11 -22.96
N VAL A 120 -9.18 -5.05 -21.65
CA VAL A 120 -8.41 -4.27 -20.68
C VAL A 120 -7.29 -5.11 -20.10
N ARG A 121 -6.07 -4.66 -20.29
CA ARG A 121 -4.89 -5.26 -19.62
C ARG A 121 -4.79 -4.75 -18.20
N VAL A 122 -4.81 -5.64 -17.22
CA VAL A 122 -4.66 -5.27 -15.80
C VAL A 122 -3.23 -5.51 -15.35
N ARG A 123 -2.62 -4.49 -14.74
CA ARG A 123 -1.29 -4.55 -14.10
C ARG A 123 -1.40 -4.28 -12.62
N VAL A 124 -0.94 -5.22 -11.80
CA VAL A 124 -0.86 -5.06 -10.35
C VAL A 124 0.51 -4.47 -9.98
N VAL A 125 0.49 -3.39 -9.19
CA VAL A 125 1.67 -2.71 -8.66
C VAL A 125 1.76 -3.00 -7.17
N ARG A 126 2.70 -3.86 -6.77
CA ARG A 126 2.91 -4.19 -5.36
C ARG A 126 3.59 -3.04 -4.63
N CYS A 127 3.06 -2.70 -3.47
CA CYS A 127 3.59 -1.68 -2.58
C CYS A 127 3.92 -2.30 -1.22
N ALA A 128 5.03 -1.86 -0.62
CA ALA A 128 5.46 -2.34 0.69
C ALA A 128 4.52 -1.85 1.80
N ASP A 129 4.00 -0.63 1.67
CA ASP A 129 3.17 0.03 2.68
C ASP A 129 2.21 1.07 2.07
N ARG A 130 1.45 1.74 2.93
CA ARG A 130 0.48 2.78 2.53
C ARG A 130 1.14 4.06 2.01
N ASP A 131 2.33 4.38 2.51
CA ASP A 131 3.07 5.57 2.08
C ASP A 131 3.58 5.37 0.65
N GLN A 132 4.03 4.17 0.34
CA GLN A 132 4.38 3.80 -1.04
C GLN A 132 3.16 3.78 -1.97
N ILE A 133 1.98 3.33 -1.50
CA ILE A 133 0.73 3.45 -2.27
C ILE A 133 0.46 4.92 -2.60
N ALA A 134 0.54 5.80 -1.60
CA ALA A 134 0.33 7.22 -1.81
C ALA A 134 1.32 7.81 -2.82
N ALA A 135 2.60 7.46 -2.71
CA ALA A 135 3.64 7.88 -3.65
C ALA A 135 3.40 7.36 -5.08
N VAL A 136 2.97 6.10 -5.22
CA VAL A 136 2.69 5.46 -6.51
C VAL A 136 1.47 6.11 -7.19
N LEU A 137 0.41 6.43 -6.43
CA LEU A 137 -0.78 7.13 -6.95
C LEU A 137 -0.46 8.56 -7.35
N ARG A 138 0.26 9.32 -6.51
CA ARG A 138 0.71 10.69 -6.84
C ARG A 138 1.59 10.71 -8.07
N GLY A 139 2.52 9.75 -8.15
CA GLY A 139 3.46 9.60 -9.27
C GLY A 139 2.86 8.97 -10.53
N GLY A 140 1.54 8.78 -10.62
CA GLY A 140 0.90 8.25 -11.81
C GLY A 140 1.31 6.82 -12.22
N ARG A 141 2.04 6.12 -11.35
CA ARG A 141 2.47 4.73 -11.62
C ARG A 141 1.36 3.71 -11.42
N ALA A 142 0.27 4.11 -10.74
CA ALA A 142 -0.99 3.37 -10.69
C ALA A 142 -2.18 4.33 -10.85
N ASP A 143 -3.28 3.82 -11.36
CA ASP A 143 -4.51 4.57 -11.60
C ASP A 143 -5.43 4.50 -10.37
N LEU A 144 -5.47 3.35 -9.74
CA LEU A 144 -6.21 3.04 -8.53
C LEU A 144 -5.31 2.32 -7.52
N ALA A 145 -5.73 2.30 -6.28
CA ALA A 145 -5.16 1.41 -5.26
C ALA A 145 -6.26 0.77 -4.43
N LEU A 146 -6.05 -0.48 -4.01
CA LEU A 146 -6.82 -1.11 -2.95
C LEU A 146 -6.02 -0.99 -1.64
N THR A 147 -6.56 -0.29 -0.64
CA THR A 147 -5.87 -0.01 0.61
C THR A 147 -6.83 0.22 1.77
N ASP A 148 -6.27 0.22 2.97
CA ASP A 148 -7.01 0.57 4.18
C ASP A 148 -7.29 2.07 4.26
N LEU A 149 -8.48 2.42 4.78
CA LEU A 149 -8.88 3.80 5.03
C LEU A 149 -8.65 4.19 6.51
N PRO A 150 -8.49 5.48 6.83
CA PRO A 150 -8.47 6.64 5.92
C PRO A 150 -7.14 6.80 5.17
N VAL A 151 -7.17 7.55 4.08
CA VAL A 151 -6.00 7.94 3.28
C VAL A 151 -5.73 9.45 3.42
N PRO A 152 -4.54 9.96 2.99
CA PRO A 152 -4.26 11.39 2.94
C PRO A 152 -5.32 12.19 2.18
N GLY A 153 -5.58 13.43 2.61
CA GLY A 153 -6.66 14.27 2.08
C GLY A 153 -6.51 14.73 0.63
N ASP A 154 -5.36 14.50 0.01
CA ASP A 154 -5.10 14.74 -1.41
C ASP A 154 -5.51 13.55 -2.31
N MET A 155 -6.27 12.60 -1.76
CA MET A 155 -6.78 11.42 -2.46
C MET A 155 -8.29 11.29 -2.32
N THR A 156 -8.92 10.76 -3.35
CA THR A 156 -10.33 10.35 -3.31
C THR A 156 -10.43 8.89 -2.89
N ALA A 157 -11.17 8.64 -1.82
CA ALA A 157 -11.42 7.30 -1.30
C ALA A 157 -12.86 6.86 -1.59
N HIS A 158 -12.99 5.64 -2.04
CA HIS A 158 -14.27 4.95 -2.23
C HIS A 158 -14.30 3.75 -1.29
N PRO A 159 -15.01 3.82 -0.14
CA PRO A 159 -15.16 2.69 0.76
C PRO A 159 -15.69 1.46 0.00
N PHE A 160 -15.08 0.30 0.24
CA PHE A 160 -15.39 -0.92 -0.50
C PHE A 160 -15.92 -2.01 0.44
N GLU A 161 -15.18 -2.29 1.52
CA GLU A 161 -15.49 -3.38 2.45
C GLU A 161 -15.06 -3.03 3.87
N GLN A 162 -15.92 -3.32 4.85
CA GLN A 162 -15.54 -3.28 6.26
C GLN A 162 -15.18 -4.67 6.74
N ARG A 163 -13.98 -4.85 7.29
CA ARG A 163 -13.48 -6.13 7.78
C ARG A 163 -13.40 -6.17 9.28
N GLU A 164 -13.92 -7.24 9.84
CA GLU A 164 -13.76 -7.56 11.25
C GLU A 164 -12.38 -8.17 11.50
N VAL A 165 -11.66 -7.62 12.48
CA VAL A 165 -10.45 -8.23 13.04
C VAL A 165 -10.86 -9.12 14.19
N VAL A 166 -10.42 -10.38 14.16
CA VAL A 166 -10.70 -11.39 15.18
C VAL A 166 -9.42 -11.87 15.83
N LEU A 167 -9.57 -12.44 17.02
CA LEU A 167 -8.51 -13.14 17.72
C LEU A 167 -8.58 -14.63 17.36
N ILE A 168 -7.52 -15.17 16.79
CA ILE A 168 -7.32 -16.61 16.62
C ILE A 168 -6.37 -17.06 17.72
N SER A 169 -6.78 -18.04 18.49
CA SER A 169 -6.03 -18.49 19.68
C SER A 169 -6.05 -20.00 19.83
N PRO A 170 -5.08 -20.59 20.57
CA PRO A 170 -5.17 -21.98 20.98
C PRO A 170 -6.46 -22.22 21.77
N PRO A 171 -7.11 -23.39 21.64
CA PRO A 171 -8.34 -23.72 22.39
C PRO A 171 -8.15 -23.66 23.91
N ALA A 172 -6.94 -23.97 24.39
CA ALA A 172 -6.60 -23.93 25.82
C ALA A 172 -6.53 -22.52 26.42
N LEU A 173 -6.45 -21.47 25.56
CA LEU A 173 -6.39 -20.08 26.04
C LEU A 173 -7.76 -19.65 26.55
N LYS A 174 -7.87 -19.44 27.86
CA LYS A 174 -9.08 -18.92 28.50
C LYS A 174 -9.10 -17.41 28.38
N VAL A 175 -9.91 -16.88 27.48
CA VAL A 175 -10.18 -15.45 27.31
C VAL A 175 -11.68 -15.23 27.39
N ARG A 176 -12.09 -14.12 28.03
CA ARG A 176 -13.49 -13.71 28.09
C ARG A 176 -14.04 -13.54 26.66
N GLU A 177 -15.25 -13.99 26.43
CA GLU A 177 -15.93 -13.83 25.16
C GLU A 177 -17.23 -13.01 25.35
N PRO A 178 -17.42 -11.94 24.55
CA PRO A 178 -16.52 -11.39 23.53
C PRO A 178 -15.23 -10.81 24.14
N VAL A 179 -14.14 -10.80 23.36
CA VAL A 179 -12.82 -10.37 23.81
C VAL A 179 -12.78 -8.86 23.96
N PRO A 180 -12.50 -8.29 25.14
CA PRO A 180 -12.24 -6.87 25.22
C PRO A 180 -10.88 -6.55 24.56
N PRO A 181 -10.75 -5.48 23.74
CA PRO A 181 -9.46 -5.13 23.10
C PRO A 181 -8.29 -4.99 24.08
N ALA A 182 -8.56 -4.54 25.32
CA ALA A 182 -7.56 -4.44 26.38
C ALA A 182 -6.97 -5.81 26.78
N ALA A 183 -7.66 -6.93 26.51
CA ALA A 183 -7.12 -8.27 26.78
C ALA A 183 -5.89 -8.62 25.92
N LEU A 184 -5.61 -7.83 24.89
CA LEU A 184 -4.38 -7.95 24.10
C LEU A 184 -3.13 -7.46 24.85
N ASP A 185 -3.30 -6.70 25.93
CA ASP A 185 -2.16 -6.24 26.74
C ASP A 185 -1.49 -7.44 27.43
N GLY A 186 -0.17 -7.57 27.27
CA GLY A 186 0.59 -8.73 27.76
C GLY A 186 0.32 -10.05 27.03
N MET A 187 -0.65 -10.12 26.10
CA MET A 187 -0.96 -11.35 25.37
C MET A 187 0.20 -11.75 24.45
N ARG A 188 0.50 -13.04 24.41
CA ARG A 188 1.51 -13.58 23.47
C ARG A 188 0.94 -13.64 22.07
N LEU A 189 1.53 -12.88 21.13
CA LEU A 189 1.09 -12.83 19.75
C LEU A 189 2.14 -13.38 18.77
N VAL A 190 1.64 -14.04 17.72
CA VAL A 190 2.36 -14.33 16.50
C VAL A 190 2.18 -13.10 15.59
N LEU A 191 3.26 -12.44 15.24
CA LEU A 191 3.24 -11.19 14.48
C LEU A 191 4.10 -11.30 13.22
N PRO A 192 3.79 -10.52 12.16
CA PRO A 192 4.68 -10.35 11.03
C PRO A 192 6.02 -9.76 11.45
N ALA A 193 7.05 -9.96 10.62
CA ALA A 193 8.37 -9.38 10.85
C ALA A 193 8.32 -7.85 10.91
N ARG A 194 9.19 -7.26 11.74
CA ARG A 194 9.34 -5.81 11.83
C ARG A 194 9.73 -5.22 10.49
N GLY A 195 9.14 -4.08 10.17
CA GLY A 195 9.34 -3.41 8.88
C GLY A 195 8.41 -3.89 7.76
N SER A 196 7.64 -4.96 7.95
CA SER A 196 6.60 -5.32 6.99
C SER A 196 5.37 -4.41 7.12
N ALA A 197 4.68 -4.15 5.99
CA ALA A 197 3.46 -3.35 5.96
C ALA A 197 2.41 -3.88 6.93
N ARG A 198 2.23 -5.19 6.97
CA ARG A 198 1.26 -5.85 7.85
C ARG A 198 1.59 -5.64 9.32
N ARG A 199 2.88 -5.66 9.68
CA ARG A 199 3.31 -5.37 11.06
C ARG A 199 2.98 -3.91 11.42
N ALA A 200 3.28 -2.95 10.58
CA ALA A 200 2.99 -1.54 10.81
C ALA A 200 1.49 -1.28 11.02
N GLU A 201 0.64 -1.99 10.27
CA GLU A 201 -0.81 -1.95 10.43
C GLU A 201 -1.27 -2.45 11.81
N ILE A 202 -0.77 -3.62 12.23
CA ILE A 202 -1.10 -4.21 13.52
C ILE A 202 -0.58 -3.32 14.65
N ASP A 203 0.64 -2.83 14.57
CA ASP A 203 1.22 -1.94 15.57
C ASP A 203 0.41 -0.62 15.71
N THR A 204 -0.10 -0.10 14.58
CA THR A 204 -0.98 1.09 14.59
C THR A 204 -2.31 0.80 15.28
N MET A 205 -2.92 -0.35 15.04
CA MET A 205 -4.14 -0.79 15.70
C MET A 205 -3.92 -0.98 17.21
N LEU A 206 -2.85 -1.68 17.59
CA LEU A 206 -2.48 -1.91 19.00
C LEU A 206 -2.25 -0.58 19.74
N ARG A 207 -1.55 0.37 19.15
CA ARG A 207 -1.38 1.72 19.72
C ARG A 207 -2.70 2.44 19.95
N ARG A 208 -3.64 2.35 19.00
CA ARG A 208 -4.97 2.99 19.13
C ARG A 208 -5.79 2.45 20.29
N ILE A 209 -5.67 1.17 20.60
CA ILE A 209 -6.38 0.54 21.72
C ILE A 209 -5.54 0.51 23.02
N GLY A 210 -4.31 1.04 23.00
CA GLY A 210 -3.43 1.11 24.17
C GLY A 210 -2.84 -0.24 24.59
N ALA A 211 -2.91 -1.29 23.78
CA ALA A 211 -2.42 -2.62 24.12
C ALA A 211 -0.94 -2.82 23.74
N ARG A 212 -0.20 -3.52 24.61
CA ARG A 212 1.22 -3.85 24.45
C ARG A 212 1.39 -5.37 24.56
N PRO A 213 1.15 -6.14 23.49
CA PRO A 213 1.31 -7.57 23.50
C PRO A 213 2.79 -7.98 23.61
N VAL A 214 3.01 -9.21 24.02
CA VAL A 214 4.32 -9.86 23.97
C VAL A 214 4.49 -10.53 22.60
N VAL A 215 5.55 -10.22 21.88
CA VAL A 215 5.86 -10.91 20.63
C VAL A 215 6.38 -12.30 20.94
N ALA A 216 5.59 -13.32 20.65
CA ALA A 216 5.94 -14.71 20.92
C ALA A 216 6.65 -15.38 19.74
N VAL A 217 6.22 -15.01 18.51
CA VAL A 217 6.82 -15.44 17.25
C VAL A 217 6.79 -14.25 16.29
N GLU A 218 7.86 -14.08 15.53
CA GLU A 218 7.96 -13.09 14.47
C GLU A 218 8.28 -13.79 13.15
N SER A 219 7.40 -13.70 12.15
CA SER A 219 7.57 -14.39 10.89
C SER A 219 6.70 -13.74 9.79
N ASP A 220 7.25 -13.60 8.56
CA ASP A 220 6.50 -13.21 7.38
C ASP A 220 5.92 -14.40 6.61
N GLU A 221 6.23 -15.63 7.04
CA GLU A 221 5.69 -16.85 6.43
C GLU A 221 4.24 -17.05 6.85
N ARG A 222 3.33 -16.55 6.03
CA ARG A 222 1.89 -16.49 6.30
C ARG A 222 1.27 -17.89 6.48
N GLY A 223 1.74 -18.87 5.70
CA GLY A 223 1.27 -20.25 5.78
C GLY A 223 1.59 -20.94 7.12
N ALA A 224 2.63 -20.49 7.81
CA ALA A 224 3.03 -21.07 9.08
C ALA A 224 2.28 -20.50 10.31
N TRP A 225 1.58 -19.38 10.17
CA TRP A 225 1.01 -18.66 11.34
C TRP A 225 -0.01 -19.46 12.12
N LEU A 226 -0.96 -20.11 11.46
CA LEU A 226 -1.93 -21.00 12.14
C LEU A 226 -1.26 -22.19 12.80
N GLY A 227 -0.19 -22.73 12.21
CA GLY A 227 0.63 -23.77 12.82
C GLY A 227 1.23 -23.35 14.16
N TRP A 228 1.74 -22.12 14.27
CA TRP A 228 2.24 -21.57 15.53
C TRP A 228 1.15 -21.41 16.58
N VAL A 229 -0.06 -20.99 16.18
CA VAL A 229 -1.21 -20.89 17.08
C VAL A 229 -1.62 -22.28 17.58
N ARG A 230 -1.75 -23.28 16.69
CA ARG A 230 -2.05 -24.67 17.02
C ARG A 230 -1.02 -25.26 17.99
N ALA A 231 0.26 -24.92 17.80
CA ALA A 231 1.34 -25.32 18.68
C ALA A 231 1.36 -24.57 20.04
N GLY A 232 0.37 -23.71 20.32
CA GLY A 232 0.27 -22.97 21.57
C GLY A 232 1.33 -21.87 21.76
N ARG A 233 2.01 -21.44 20.70
CA ARG A 233 3.10 -20.45 20.80
C ARG A 233 2.60 -19.04 21.01
N GLY A 234 1.34 -18.73 20.62
CA GLY A 234 0.71 -17.43 20.79
C GLY A 234 -0.61 -17.36 20.08
N SER A 235 -1.25 -16.19 20.09
CA SER A 235 -2.48 -15.90 19.36
C SER A 235 -2.18 -15.02 18.15
N LEU A 236 -3.11 -14.92 17.22
CA LEU A 236 -2.97 -14.19 15.97
C LEU A 236 -4.15 -13.22 15.80
N LEU A 237 -3.89 -12.03 15.28
CA LEU A 237 -4.92 -11.08 14.84
C LEU A 237 -5.11 -11.23 13.33
N TRP A 238 -6.34 -11.54 12.92
CA TRP A 238 -6.63 -11.83 11.52
C TRP A 238 -7.97 -11.24 11.09
N TYR A 239 -8.22 -11.20 9.79
CA TYR A 239 -9.54 -10.84 9.27
C TYR A 239 -10.43 -12.07 9.22
N ARG A 240 -11.68 -11.95 9.73
CA ARG A 240 -12.65 -13.05 9.78
C ARG A 240 -12.86 -13.72 8.43
N ASN A 241 -13.03 -12.93 7.37
CA ASN A 241 -13.28 -13.41 6.01
C ASN A 241 -12.06 -14.03 5.28
N GLN A 242 -10.91 -14.12 5.94
CA GLN A 242 -9.69 -14.74 5.40
C GLN A 242 -9.28 -16.01 6.16
N ILE A 243 -10.16 -16.53 7.00
CA ILE A 243 -9.91 -17.74 7.77
C ILE A 243 -10.60 -18.90 7.03
N ASP A 244 -9.82 -19.67 6.31
CA ASP A 244 -10.33 -20.82 5.55
C ASP A 244 -10.35 -22.11 6.39
N ASP A 245 -9.55 -22.18 7.45
CA ASP A 245 -9.41 -23.37 8.32
C ASP A 245 -9.35 -22.96 9.80
N THR A 246 -10.34 -23.42 10.55
CA THR A 246 -10.47 -23.18 11.99
C THR A 246 -10.18 -24.41 12.85
N GLU A 247 -9.78 -25.54 12.26
CA GLU A 247 -9.49 -26.77 13.01
C GLU A 247 -8.33 -26.54 13.98
N GLY A 248 -8.50 -26.94 15.23
CA GLY A 248 -7.49 -26.82 16.27
C GLY A 248 -7.20 -25.40 16.78
N VAL A 249 -8.05 -24.43 16.42
CA VAL A 249 -7.96 -23.05 16.93
C VAL A 249 -9.35 -22.54 17.34
N THR A 250 -9.39 -21.47 18.13
CA THR A 250 -10.63 -20.76 18.46
C THR A 250 -10.58 -19.36 17.87
N VAL A 251 -11.66 -18.98 17.18
CA VAL A 251 -11.84 -17.65 16.56
C VAL A 251 -12.84 -16.85 17.38
N ARG A 252 -12.43 -15.68 17.90
CA ARG A 252 -13.24 -14.83 18.79
C ARG A 252 -13.33 -13.41 18.28
N SER A 253 -14.54 -12.83 18.34
CA SER A 253 -14.78 -11.41 18.07
C SER A 253 -14.36 -10.54 19.24
N PHE A 254 -14.00 -9.30 18.92
CA PHE A 254 -13.77 -8.26 19.93
C PHE A 254 -15.07 -7.49 20.26
N MET A 255 -15.16 -6.99 21.50
CA MET A 255 -16.19 -6.06 21.92
C MET A 255 -15.56 -4.91 22.71
N PRO A 256 -15.61 -3.66 22.23
CA PRO A 256 -16.20 -3.25 20.93
C PRO A 256 -15.46 -3.89 19.74
N PRO A 257 -16.14 -4.04 18.59
CA PRO A 257 -15.56 -4.68 17.43
C PRO A 257 -14.32 -3.93 16.92
N LEU A 258 -13.27 -4.67 16.62
CA LEU A 258 -12.11 -4.12 15.91
C LEU A 258 -12.36 -4.30 14.40
N THR A 259 -12.54 -3.20 13.71
CA THR A 259 -12.84 -3.21 12.28
C THR A 259 -11.83 -2.37 11.49
N ARG A 260 -11.68 -2.72 10.22
CA ARG A 260 -10.93 -1.94 9.25
C ARG A 260 -11.77 -1.72 8.00
N MET A 261 -11.81 -0.48 7.54
CA MET A 261 -12.42 -0.13 6.26
C MET A 261 -11.37 -0.23 5.17
N ILE A 262 -11.65 -0.99 4.13
CA ILE A 262 -10.85 -1.10 2.92
C ILE A 262 -11.56 -0.31 1.83
N GLY A 263 -10.79 0.37 1.00
CA GLY A 263 -11.33 1.18 -0.08
C GLY A 263 -10.48 1.17 -1.34
N LEU A 264 -11.12 1.49 -2.45
CA LEU A 264 -10.45 1.87 -3.67
C LEU A 264 -10.13 3.36 -3.61
N VAL A 265 -8.89 3.71 -3.91
CA VAL A 265 -8.36 5.06 -3.75
C VAL A 265 -7.68 5.50 -5.04
N HIS A 266 -7.78 6.80 -5.36
CA HIS A 266 -7.03 7.41 -6.45
C HIS A 266 -6.61 8.83 -6.09
N ALA A 267 -5.57 9.34 -6.75
CA ALA A 267 -5.20 10.75 -6.66
C ALA A 267 -6.30 11.65 -7.23
N HIS A 268 -6.38 12.90 -6.78
CA HIS A 268 -7.33 13.90 -7.28
C HIS A 268 -6.98 14.30 -8.73
N ARG A 269 -7.20 13.38 -9.66
CA ARG A 269 -7.02 13.58 -11.10
C ARG A 269 -8.10 12.84 -11.89
N ARG A 270 -8.24 13.18 -13.17
CA ARG A 270 -9.17 12.48 -14.05
C ARG A 270 -8.70 11.05 -14.27
N LEU A 271 -9.53 10.08 -13.88
CA LEU A 271 -9.23 8.66 -14.07
C LEU A 271 -9.29 8.29 -15.56
N PRO A 272 -8.38 7.40 -16.03
CA PRO A 272 -8.51 6.75 -17.33
C PRO A 272 -9.84 5.97 -17.43
N PRO A 273 -10.37 5.75 -18.65
CA PRO A 273 -11.63 5.03 -18.85
C PRO A 273 -11.64 3.67 -18.13
N ALA A 274 -10.62 2.82 -18.33
CA ALA A 274 -10.52 1.50 -17.69
C ALA A 274 -10.56 1.56 -16.15
N ALA A 275 -9.96 2.60 -15.54
CA ALA A 275 -9.98 2.78 -14.09
C ALA A 275 -11.37 3.22 -13.60
N ARG A 276 -12.09 4.04 -14.34
CA ARG A 276 -13.49 4.40 -14.03
C ARG A 276 -14.41 3.20 -14.14
N ASP A 277 -14.24 2.39 -15.17
CA ASP A 277 -15.04 1.18 -15.39
C ASP A 277 -14.79 0.17 -14.27
N PHE A 278 -13.52 -0.02 -13.87
CA PHE A 278 -13.17 -0.87 -12.73
C PHE A 278 -13.78 -0.37 -11.42
N LEU A 279 -13.72 0.93 -11.17
CA LEU A 279 -14.30 1.52 -9.95
C LEU A 279 -15.83 1.34 -9.92
N THR A 280 -16.50 1.52 -11.04
CA THR A 280 -17.94 1.29 -11.19
C THR A 280 -18.28 -0.19 -10.96
N PHE A 281 -17.51 -1.08 -11.60
CA PHE A 281 -17.65 -2.53 -11.43
C PHE A 281 -17.46 -2.96 -9.97
N ALA A 282 -16.41 -2.47 -9.30
CA ALA A 282 -16.12 -2.82 -7.92
C ALA A 282 -17.22 -2.38 -6.95
N LYS A 283 -17.85 -1.21 -7.17
CA LYS A 283 -18.99 -0.74 -6.38
C LYS A 283 -20.25 -1.61 -6.52
N GLN A 284 -20.40 -2.31 -7.64
CA GLN A 284 -21.52 -3.21 -7.91
C GLN A 284 -21.23 -4.66 -7.53
N ALA A 285 -19.97 -4.98 -7.27
CA ALA A 285 -19.57 -6.33 -6.89
C ALA A 285 -20.06 -6.63 -5.47
N PRO A 286 -20.83 -7.72 -5.24
CA PRO A 286 -21.23 -8.11 -3.89
C PRO A 286 -19.97 -8.36 -3.05
N SER A 287 -20.01 -7.89 -1.79
CA SER A 287 -18.97 -8.22 -0.81
C SER A 287 -18.95 -9.73 -0.57
N ARG A 288 -17.79 -10.30 -0.22
CA ARG A 288 -17.66 -11.74 0.07
C ARG A 288 -18.56 -12.21 1.22
N ASP A 289 -19.05 -11.31 2.06
CA ASP A 289 -19.93 -11.64 3.18
C ASP A 289 -21.34 -12.12 2.76
N ASP A 290 -21.77 -11.88 1.52
CA ASP A 290 -23.08 -12.35 1.02
C ASP A 290 -23.12 -13.85 0.64
N HIS A 291 -21.99 -14.55 0.68
CA HIS A 291 -21.90 -15.99 0.33
C HIS A 291 -21.78 -16.90 1.55
N ALA A 292 -21.80 -16.35 2.77
CA ALA A 292 -21.68 -17.10 4.03
C ALA A 292 -22.98 -17.06 4.89
N ARG A 293 -24.14 -16.80 4.27
CA ARG A 293 -25.46 -16.95 4.90
C ARG A 293 -26.19 -18.15 4.34
#